data_e592560e3e0dbc9439dfc53d9424038f
#
_entry.id   e592560e3e0dbc9439dfc53d9424038f
#
_cell.length_a   1.000
_cell.length_b   1.000
_cell.length_c   1.000
_cell.angle_alpha   90.00
_cell.angle_beta   90.00
_cell.angle_gamma   90.00
#
_symmetry.space_group_name_H-M   'P 1'
#
loop_
_entity.id
_entity.type
_entity.pdbx_description
1 polymer ?
#
loop_
_entity_poly.entity_id
_entity_poly.type
_entity_poly.pdbx_seq_one_letter_code
_entity_poly.pdbx_strand_id
1 'polypeptide(L)'
;TLDRDRWHPVIESFLSDLRNFDYFGRKLDVKENVKFYGGHFPTWVHQKFPHSACVLSIEVKKFFMDEWINEVDLEQLEAIRHALHSTVPGILKQLAISDRNFSNVR
;
A
#
# COMPACT_ATOMS: atom_id res chain seq x y z
N THR A 1 9.72 11.51 -8.57
CA THR A 1 9.71 10.07 -8.70
C THR A 1 10.11 9.38 -7.41
N LEU A 2 9.56 8.21 -7.17
CA LEU A 2 9.83 7.43 -5.97
C LEU A 2 11.22 6.81 -6.03
N ASP A 3 12.01 6.96 -4.95
CA ASP A 3 13.22 6.17 -4.75
C ASP A 3 12.82 4.77 -4.27
N ARG A 4 12.60 3.86 -5.21
CA ARG A 4 12.11 2.51 -4.94
C ARG A 4 13.06 1.72 -4.04
N ASP A 5 14.36 1.92 -4.20
CA ASP A 5 15.36 1.21 -3.38
C ASP A 5 15.33 1.69 -1.92
N ARG A 6 15.21 2.99 -1.72
CA ARG A 6 15.08 3.58 -0.38
C ARG A 6 13.88 3.04 0.38
N TRP A 7 12.76 2.89 -0.32
CA TRP A 7 11.48 2.48 0.28
C TRP A 7 11.17 1.00 0.10
N HIS A 8 12.10 0.22 -0.46
CA HIS A 8 11.91 -1.19 -0.73
C HIS A 8 11.38 -1.99 0.47
N PRO A 9 11.95 -1.88 1.69
CA PRO A 9 11.45 -2.65 2.83
C PRO A 9 9.99 -2.32 3.18
N VAL A 10 9.61 -1.04 3.09
CA VAL A 10 8.23 -0.61 3.37
C VAL A 10 7.28 -1.16 2.32
N ILE A 11 7.64 -1.02 1.04
CA ILE A 11 6.80 -1.47 -0.07
C ILE A 11 6.63 -2.99 -0.03
N GLU A 12 7.72 -3.73 0.18
CA GLU A 12 7.67 -5.19 0.24
C GLU A 12 6.86 -5.68 1.45
N SER A 13 6.98 -5.03 2.60
CA SER A 13 6.16 -5.35 3.77
C SER A 13 4.68 -5.17 3.47
N PHE A 14 4.32 -4.04 2.88
CA PHE A 14 2.94 -3.75 2.51
C PHE A 14 2.38 -4.80 1.54
N LEU A 15 3.12 -5.09 0.47
CA LEU A 15 2.68 -6.06 -0.53
C LEU A 15 2.57 -7.48 0.06
N SER A 16 3.54 -7.88 0.86
CA SER A 16 3.57 -9.20 1.48
C SER A 16 2.39 -9.40 2.44
N ASP A 17 2.15 -8.44 3.32
CA ASP A 17 1.06 -8.53 4.29
C ASP A 17 -0.29 -8.53 3.59
N LEU A 18 -0.45 -7.73 2.55
CA LEU A 18 -1.69 -7.67 1.79
C LEU A 18 -1.93 -8.98 1.02
N ARG A 19 -0.88 -9.53 0.41
CA ARG A 19 -0.96 -10.82 -0.31
C ARG A 19 -1.26 -12.00 0.61
N ASN A 20 -0.80 -11.94 1.85
CA ASN A 20 -0.99 -13.02 2.83
C ASN A 20 -2.28 -12.90 3.62
N PHE A 21 -3.01 -11.82 3.44
CA PHE A 21 -4.30 -11.65 4.12
C PHE A 21 -5.31 -12.69 3.63
N ASP A 22 -6.04 -13.30 4.57
CA ASP A 22 -7.09 -14.27 4.24
C ASP A 22 -8.37 -13.51 3.88
N TYR A 23 -8.67 -13.45 2.58
CA TYR A 23 -9.85 -12.79 2.06
C TYR A 23 -10.88 -13.86 1.66
N PHE A 24 -11.75 -14.21 2.59
CA PHE A 24 -12.77 -15.26 2.41
C PHE A 24 -12.18 -16.59 1.92
N GLY A 25 -11.07 -17.02 2.52
CA GLY A 25 -10.37 -18.24 2.15
C GLY A 25 -9.51 -18.14 0.89
N ARG A 26 -9.36 -16.95 0.33
CA ARG A 26 -8.55 -16.71 -0.85
C ARG A 26 -7.48 -15.67 -0.56
N LYS A 27 -6.45 -15.65 -1.39
CA LYS A 27 -5.44 -14.59 -1.36
C LYS A 27 -5.79 -13.50 -2.36
N LEU A 28 -5.54 -12.25 -1.98
CA LEU A 28 -5.72 -11.12 -2.87
C LEU A 28 -4.65 -11.13 -3.98
N ASP A 29 -5.06 -10.79 -5.19
CA ASP A 29 -4.14 -10.59 -6.31
C ASP A 29 -3.62 -9.16 -6.25
N VAL A 30 -2.44 -9.00 -5.66
CA VAL A 30 -1.84 -7.69 -5.42
C VAL A 30 -0.66 -7.50 -6.35
N LYS A 31 -0.70 -6.44 -7.15
CA LYS A 31 0.35 -6.12 -8.12
C LYS A 31 0.79 -4.68 -7.97
N GLU A 32 2.07 -4.44 -8.22
CA GLU A 32 2.65 -3.10 -8.20
C GLU A 32 2.66 -2.52 -9.62
N ASN A 33 2.21 -1.25 -9.75
CA ASN A 33 2.32 -0.48 -11.00
C ASN A 33 1.73 -1.14 -12.25
N VAL A 34 0.53 -1.73 -12.13
CA VAL A 34 -0.08 -2.44 -13.26
C VAL A 34 -0.74 -1.48 -14.26
N LYS A 35 -1.57 -0.56 -13.77
CA LYS A 35 -2.31 0.38 -14.64
C LYS A 35 -1.85 1.81 -14.48
N PHE A 36 -1.54 2.22 -13.25
CA PHE A 36 -1.19 3.59 -12.92
C PHE A 36 0.10 3.60 -12.14
N TYR A 37 0.95 4.59 -12.43
CA TYR A 37 2.22 4.78 -11.76
C TYR A 37 2.16 5.91 -10.73
N GLY A 38 0.97 6.16 -10.21
CA GLY A 38 0.70 7.30 -9.37
C GLY A 38 0.32 8.51 -10.22
N GLY A 39 0.04 9.62 -9.60
CA GLY A 39 -0.36 10.82 -10.28
C GLY A 39 0.52 12.01 -9.88
N HIS A 40 -0.06 13.17 -10.00
CA HIS A 40 0.63 14.42 -9.69
C HIS A 40 1.04 14.51 -8.22
N PHE A 41 0.14 14.14 -7.30
CA PHE A 41 0.41 14.25 -5.86
C PHE A 41 1.56 13.36 -5.40
N PRO A 42 1.60 12.05 -5.71
CA PRO A 42 2.75 11.22 -5.36
C PRO A 42 4.07 11.75 -5.93
N THR A 43 4.06 12.19 -7.18
CA THR A 43 5.25 12.76 -7.82
C THR A 43 5.75 13.97 -7.07
N TRP A 44 4.85 14.88 -6.72
CA TRP A 44 5.20 16.09 -5.98
C TRP A 44 5.80 15.76 -4.61
N VAL A 45 5.16 14.83 -3.85
CA VAL A 45 5.66 14.43 -2.53
C VAL A 45 7.06 13.83 -2.64
N HIS A 46 7.28 12.94 -3.62
CA HIS A 46 8.57 12.28 -3.76
C HIS A 46 9.68 13.23 -4.22
N GLN A 47 9.34 14.25 -4.95
CA GLN A 47 10.30 15.30 -5.32
C GLN A 47 10.66 16.20 -4.15
N LYS A 48 9.68 16.55 -3.32
CA LYS A 48 9.90 17.46 -2.18
C LYS A 48 10.49 16.75 -0.97
N PHE A 49 10.09 15.49 -0.72
CA PHE A 49 10.46 14.74 0.49
C PHE A 49 10.97 13.35 0.13
N PRO A 50 12.05 13.23 -0.66
CA PRO A 50 12.49 11.93 -1.20
C PRO A 50 12.90 10.92 -0.12
N HIS A 51 13.35 11.40 1.04
CA HIS A 51 13.83 10.53 2.12
C HIS A 51 12.89 10.47 3.33
N SER A 52 11.90 11.34 3.39
CA SER A 52 11.03 11.50 4.55
C SER A 52 9.63 10.98 4.34
N ALA A 53 9.18 10.85 3.09
CA ALA A 53 7.80 10.47 2.79
C ALA A 53 7.73 9.54 1.60
N CYS A 54 6.81 8.60 1.68
CA CYS A 54 6.50 7.68 0.61
C CYS A 54 4.98 7.61 0.46
N VAL A 55 4.48 7.83 -0.74
CA VAL A 55 3.06 7.74 -1.05
C VAL A 55 2.81 6.43 -1.78
N LEU A 56 1.92 5.61 -1.21
CA LEU A 56 1.44 4.39 -1.85
C LEU A 56 0.04 4.66 -2.38
N SER A 57 -0.09 4.70 -3.70
CA SER A 57 -1.38 4.87 -4.35
C SER A 57 -2.05 3.51 -4.48
N ILE A 58 -3.20 3.36 -3.83
CA ILE A 58 -3.90 2.08 -3.75
C ILE A 58 -5.15 2.14 -4.59
N GLU A 59 -5.32 1.12 -5.44
CA GLU A 59 -6.51 0.97 -6.26
C GLU A 59 -7.08 -0.42 -6.05
N VAL A 60 -8.38 -0.52 -5.80
CA VAL A 60 -9.07 -1.77 -5.55
C VAL A 60 -10.14 -1.95 -6.62
N LYS A 61 -10.24 -3.16 -7.17
CA LYS A 61 -11.32 -3.47 -8.12
C LYS A 61 -12.67 -3.33 -7.44
N LYS A 62 -13.66 -2.84 -8.19
CA LYS A 62 -15.00 -2.58 -7.67
C LYS A 62 -15.85 -3.85 -7.55
N PHE A 63 -15.28 -4.92 -7.05
CA PHE A 63 -16.04 -6.16 -6.84
C PHE A 63 -16.94 -6.10 -5.59
N PHE A 64 -16.73 -5.11 -4.73
CA PHE A 64 -17.55 -4.89 -3.55
C PHE A 64 -18.72 -3.93 -3.80
N MET A 65 -18.89 -3.47 -5.05
CA MET A 65 -19.94 -2.52 -5.45
C MET A 65 -20.53 -2.96 -6.78
N ASP A 66 -21.87 -3.00 -6.84
CA ASP A 66 -22.57 -3.22 -8.10
C ASP A 66 -22.83 -1.87 -8.75
N GLU A 67 -22.14 -1.62 -9.86
CA GLU A 67 -22.24 -0.34 -10.57
C GLU A 67 -23.60 -0.12 -11.23
N TRP A 68 -24.30 -1.20 -11.59
CA TRP A 68 -25.59 -1.11 -12.26
C TRP A 68 -26.71 -0.66 -11.32
N ILE A 69 -26.69 -1.15 -10.08
CA ILE A 69 -27.72 -0.82 -9.09
C ILE A 69 -27.18 0.08 -7.98
N ASN A 70 -25.91 0.50 -8.09
CA ASN A 70 -25.22 1.36 -7.14
C ASN A 70 -25.29 0.82 -5.71
N GLU A 71 -25.20 -0.51 -5.58
CA GLU A 71 -25.25 -1.19 -4.28
C GLU A 71 -23.83 -1.54 -3.83
N VAL A 72 -23.57 -1.35 -2.54
CA VAL A 72 -22.27 -1.68 -1.92
C VAL A 72 -22.41 -2.96 -1.13
N ASP A 73 -21.52 -3.92 -1.37
CA ASP A 73 -21.39 -5.11 -0.55
C ASP A 73 -20.58 -4.76 0.70
N LEU A 74 -21.27 -4.53 1.81
CA LEU A 74 -20.64 -4.08 3.05
C LEU A 74 -19.70 -5.13 3.64
N GLU A 75 -19.99 -6.41 3.45
CA GLU A 75 -19.12 -7.47 3.94
C GLU A 75 -17.77 -7.46 3.23
N GLN A 76 -17.77 -7.30 1.90
CA GLN A 76 -16.54 -7.21 1.13
C GLN A 76 -15.78 -5.92 1.42
N LEU A 77 -16.49 -4.81 1.58
CA LEU A 77 -15.88 -3.53 1.95
C LEU A 77 -15.16 -3.64 3.30
N GLU A 78 -15.79 -4.23 4.30
CA GLU A 78 -15.17 -4.46 5.61
C GLU A 78 -13.96 -5.38 5.52
N ALA A 79 -14.01 -6.42 4.70
CA ALA A 79 -12.88 -7.31 4.49
C ALA A 79 -11.68 -6.57 3.88
N ILE A 80 -11.91 -5.69 2.91
CA ILE A 80 -10.85 -4.86 2.33
C ILE A 80 -10.27 -3.91 3.37
N ARG A 81 -11.12 -3.32 4.20
CA ARG A 81 -10.67 -2.45 5.30
C ARG A 81 -9.74 -3.22 6.26
N HIS A 82 -10.13 -4.44 6.63
CA HIS A 82 -9.29 -5.28 7.49
C HIS A 82 -7.98 -5.67 6.80
N ALA A 83 -8.02 -5.94 5.50
CA ALA A 83 -6.80 -6.26 4.75
C ALA A 83 -5.81 -5.09 4.78
N LEU A 84 -6.28 -3.86 4.56
CA LEU A 84 -5.43 -2.68 4.64
C LEU A 84 -4.90 -2.46 6.05
N HIS A 85 -5.73 -2.64 7.06
CA HIS A 85 -5.30 -2.55 8.47
C HIS A 85 -4.21 -3.56 8.82
N SER A 86 -4.25 -4.76 8.24
CA SER A 86 -3.28 -5.79 8.51
C SER A 86 -1.85 -5.41 8.08
N THR A 87 -1.72 -4.43 7.19
CA THR A 87 -0.41 -3.97 6.70
C THR A 87 0.27 -2.97 7.65
N VAL A 88 -0.49 -2.37 8.57
CA VAL A 88 0.02 -1.25 9.38
C VAL A 88 1.16 -1.65 10.32
N PRO A 89 1.08 -2.74 11.10
CA PRO A 89 2.18 -3.10 11.98
C PRO A 89 3.50 -3.32 11.26
N GLY A 90 3.47 -4.00 10.11
CA GLY A 90 4.67 -4.24 9.30
C GLY A 90 5.26 -2.95 8.75
N ILE A 91 4.41 -2.04 8.26
CA ILE A 91 4.85 -0.75 7.77
C ILE A 91 5.54 0.04 8.89
N LEU A 92 4.93 0.13 10.06
CA LEU A 92 5.50 0.86 11.19
C LEU A 92 6.85 0.27 11.61
N LYS A 93 6.97 -1.05 11.61
CA LYS A 93 8.23 -1.72 11.93
C LYS A 93 9.31 -1.35 10.92
N GLN A 94 9.00 -1.40 9.62
CA GLN A 94 9.98 -1.09 8.58
C GLN A 94 10.36 0.38 8.56
N LEU A 95 9.43 1.28 8.86
CA LEU A 95 9.74 2.71 8.99
C LEU A 95 10.71 2.96 10.13
N ALA A 96 10.52 2.31 11.27
CA ALA A 96 11.42 2.45 12.41
C ALA A 96 12.83 1.94 12.09
N ILE A 97 12.94 0.80 11.41
CA ILE A 97 14.23 0.24 10.98
C ILE A 97 14.89 1.17 9.95
N SER A 98 14.15 1.64 8.97
CA SER A 98 14.66 2.53 7.93
C SER A 98 15.18 3.85 8.50
N ASP A 99 14.48 4.45 9.43
CA ASP A 99 14.91 5.68 10.09
C ASP A 99 16.23 5.49 10.83
N ARG A 100 16.38 4.39 11.56
CA ARG A 100 17.64 4.07 12.26
C ARG A 100 18.79 3.90 11.29
N ASN A 101 18.56 3.14 10.21
CA ASN A 101 19.59 2.90 9.21
C ASN A 101 19.99 4.19 8.50
N PHE A 102 19.01 5.01 8.13
CA PHE A 102 19.27 6.29 7.49
C PHE A 102 20.02 7.25 8.40
N SER A 103 19.67 7.30 9.69
CA SER A 103 20.36 8.15 10.68
C SER A 103 21.80 7.69 10.91
N ASN A 104 22.06 6.39 10.87
CA ASN A 104 23.39 5.84 11.08
C ASN A 104 24.35 6.07 9.91
N VAL A 105 23.80 6.34 8.72
CA VAL A 105 24.61 6.59 7.51
C VAL A 105 25.09 8.04 7.43
N ARG A 106 24.46 8.94 8.16
CA ARG A 106 24.82 10.36 8.15
C ARG A 106 26.20 10.57 8.81
#